data_2d923e1511dd1e3df7f1df8306583fc6
#
_entry.id   2d923e1511dd1e3df7f1df8306583fc6
#
_cell.length_a   1.000
_cell.length_b   1.000
_cell.length_c   1.000
_cell.angle_alpha   90.00
_cell.angle_beta   90.00
_cell.angle_gamma   90.00
#
_symmetry.space_group_name_H-M   'P 1'
#
loop_
_entity.id
_entity.type
_entity.pdbx_description
1 polymer ?
#
loop_
_entity_poly.entity_id
_entity_poly.type
_entity_poly.pdbx_seq_one_letter_code
_entity_poly.pdbx_strand_id
1 'polypeptide(L)'
;VGFSKINHIFISHLHGDHFFGLIGLISTLGILNREKELHLFGPKGIKEVINLQLKYSKSYVKYDLIFHELNSKKSELIFEDEKVEVLTIPLHHRVYTNGFLFKEKENSRKLNMSEIRKFQEIEVCDYNNLKVGRDFTLTSGETIQNSLLTQDPKKPMSYAYCSDTSYKPDIVEIIKKSDLLYHESTFLSDKEDL
;
A
#
# COMPACT_ATOMS: atom_id res chain seq x y z
N VAL A 1 8.06 -11.62 6.17
CA VAL A 1 6.63 -11.52 5.83
C VAL A 1 6.21 -12.85 5.25
N GLY A 2 5.17 -13.50 5.83
CA GLY A 2 4.66 -14.77 5.28
C GLY A 2 3.85 -14.50 4.01
N PHE A 3 4.06 -15.29 2.96
CA PHE A 3 3.34 -15.17 1.68
C PHE A 3 1.81 -15.17 1.83
N SER A 4 1.28 -15.87 2.84
CA SER A 4 -0.16 -15.92 3.11
C SER A 4 -0.78 -14.57 3.53
N LYS A 5 0.05 -13.58 3.89
CA LYS A 5 -0.41 -12.24 4.29
C LYS A 5 -0.48 -11.25 3.13
N ILE A 6 -0.03 -11.62 1.94
CA ILE A 6 -0.09 -10.77 0.75
C ILE A 6 -1.52 -10.82 0.22
N ASN A 7 -2.24 -9.69 0.22
CA ASN A 7 -3.60 -9.59 -0.31
C ASN A 7 -3.67 -8.69 -1.55
N HIS A 8 -2.69 -7.82 -1.75
CA HIS A 8 -2.66 -6.86 -2.86
C HIS A 8 -1.29 -6.92 -3.53
N ILE A 9 -1.28 -6.97 -4.86
CA ILE A 9 -0.07 -6.98 -5.71
C ILE A 9 -0.22 -5.89 -6.75
N PHE A 10 0.83 -5.11 -6.94
CA PHE A 10 0.87 -3.99 -7.87
C PHE A 10 1.94 -4.25 -8.93
N ILE A 11 1.54 -4.34 -10.19
CA ILE A 11 2.41 -4.60 -11.35
C ILE A 11 2.56 -3.32 -12.15
N SER A 12 3.79 -2.87 -12.31
CA SER A 12 4.11 -1.63 -13.01
C SER A 12 3.78 -1.69 -14.50
N HIS A 13 4.19 -2.75 -15.17
CA HIS A 13 3.99 -2.98 -16.60
C HIS A 13 4.14 -4.46 -16.98
N LEU A 14 3.83 -4.80 -18.23
CA LEU A 14 3.78 -6.19 -18.71
C LEU A 14 5.03 -6.65 -19.48
N HIS A 15 6.22 -6.12 -19.19
CA HIS A 15 7.46 -6.76 -19.61
C HIS A 15 7.75 -7.97 -18.73
N GLY A 16 8.31 -9.02 -19.30
CA GLY A 16 8.42 -10.34 -18.67
C GLY A 16 9.18 -10.34 -17.35
N ASP A 17 10.26 -9.58 -17.27
CA ASP A 17 11.11 -9.42 -16.09
C ASP A 17 10.38 -8.74 -14.90
N HIS A 18 9.26 -8.07 -15.17
CA HIS A 18 8.45 -7.40 -14.14
C HIS A 18 7.22 -8.20 -13.67
N PHE A 19 6.74 -9.19 -14.45
CA PHE A 19 5.53 -9.90 -14.03
C PHE A 19 5.52 -11.41 -14.29
N PHE A 20 6.45 -12.03 -15.03
CA PHE A 20 6.41 -13.47 -15.27
C PHE A 20 6.52 -14.32 -13.99
N GLY A 21 7.13 -13.80 -12.93
CA GLY A 21 7.14 -14.46 -11.63
C GLY A 21 5.77 -14.52 -10.93
N LEU A 22 4.82 -13.69 -11.36
CA LEU A 22 3.51 -13.58 -10.73
C LEU A 22 2.69 -14.87 -10.82
N ILE A 23 2.72 -15.56 -11.96
CA ILE A 23 1.99 -16.82 -12.13
C ILE A 23 2.51 -17.91 -11.19
N GLY A 24 3.82 -17.95 -10.94
CA GLY A 24 4.43 -18.87 -9.98
C GLY A 24 3.95 -18.57 -8.54
N LEU A 25 3.89 -17.29 -8.17
CA LEU A 25 3.37 -16.88 -6.86
C LEU A 25 1.90 -17.25 -6.70
N ILE A 26 1.06 -16.96 -7.70
CA ILE A 26 -0.38 -17.29 -7.69
C ILE A 26 -0.58 -18.81 -7.49
N SER A 27 0.16 -19.63 -8.25
CA SER A 27 0.08 -21.07 -8.14
C SER A 27 0.55 -21.57 -6.77
N THR A 28 1.63 -21.01 -6.23
CA THR A 28 2.16 -21.36 -4.91
C THR A 28 1.16 -21.02 -3.80
N LEU A 29 0.50 -19.87 -3.86
CA LEU A 29 -0.56 -19.50 -2.92
C LEU A 29 -1.73 -20.51 -2.96
N GLY A 30 -2.06 -21.03 -4.14
CA GLY A 30 -3.05 -22.10 -4.32
C GLY A 30 -2.63 -23.42 -3.63
N ILE A 31 -1.37 -23.83 -3.81
CA ILE A 31 -0.78 -25.01 -3.17
C ILE A 31 -0.78 -24.87 -1.63
N LEU A 32 -0.55 -23.65 -1.14
CA LEU A 32 -0.58 -23.33 0.29
C LEU A 32 -2.01 -23.19 0.85
N ASN A 33 -3.02 -23.61 0.10
CA ASN A 33 -4.44 -23.57 0.47
C ASN A 33 -4.94 -22.17 0.87
N ARG A 34 -4.56 -21.15 0.08
CA ARG A 34 -5.13 -19.82 0.24
C ARG A 34 -6.65 -19.85 0.00
N GLU A 35 -7.40 -19.21 0.88
CA GLU A 35 -8.85 -19.03 0.75
C GLU A 35 -9.23 -17.57 0.50
N LYS A 36 -8.41 -16.62 1.00
CA LYS A 36 -8.66 -15.18 0.85
C LYS A 36 -8.43 -14.73 -0.58
N GLU A 37 -9.28 -13.83 -1.06
CA GLU A 37 -9.12 -13.16 -2.34
C GLU A 37 -7.74 -12.48 -2.48
N LEU A 38 -7.25 -12.41 -3.70
CA LEU A 38 -6.00 -11.73 -4.06
C LEU A 38 -6.29 -10.65 -5.10
N HIS A 39 -6.01 -9.41 -4.75
CA HIS A 39 -6.19 -8.27 -5.62
C HIS A 39 -4.92 -8.01 -6.45
N LEU A 40 -5.07 -7.93 -7.77
CA LEU A 40 -4.00 -7.66 -8.74
C LEU A 40 -4.26 -6.33 -9.44
N PHE A 41 -3.44 -5.35 -9.15
CA PHE A 41 -3.44 -4.05 -9.82
C PHE A 41 -2.35 -4.03 -10.88
N GLY A 42 -2.71 -3.71 -12.12
CA GLY A 42 -1.73 -3.68 -13.18
C GLY A 42 -2.30 -3.18 -14.51
N PRO A 43 -1.48 -3.09 -15.56
CA PRO A 43 -1.91 -2.60 -16.86
C PRO A 43 -3.06 -3.41 -17.45
N LYS A 44 -3.86 -2.76 -18.30
CA LYS A 44 -4.86 -3.45 -19.12
C LYS A 44 -4.23 -4.65 -19.85
N GLY A 45 -4.91 -5.80 -19.82
CA GLY A 45 -4.44 -7.06 -20.39
C GLY A 45 -3.84 -8.04 -19.36
N ILE A 46 -3.55 -7.58 -18.12
CA ILE A 46 -3.00 -8.48 -17.08
C ILE A 46 -3.93 -9.64 -16.77
N LYS A 47 -5.25 -9.38 -16.72
CA LYS A 47 -6.28 -10.41 -16.49
C LYS A 47 -6.24 -11.49 -17.58
N GLU A 48 -6.18 -11.07 -18.83
CA GLU A 48 -6.16 -12.01 -19.97
C GLU A 48 -4.92 -12.88 -19.92
N VAL A 49 -3.74 -12.29 -19.73
CA VAL A 49 -2.45 -13.02 -19.70
C VAL A 49 -2.41 -14.02 -18.56
N ILE A 50 -2.80 -13.62 -17.34
CA ILE A 50 -2.79 -14.53 -16.19
C ILE A 50 -3.80 -15.68 -16.39
N ASN A 51 -5.01 -15.38 -16.85
CA ASN A 51 -6.00 -16.43 -17.13
C ASN A 51 -5.53 -17.40 -18.22
N LEU A 52 -4.85 -16.90 -19.26
CA LEU A 52 -4.29 -17.73 -20.29
C LEU A 52 -3.19 -18.66 -19.75
N GLN A 53 -2.30 -18.14 -18.92
CA GLN A 53 -1.26 -18.93 -18.28
C GLN A 53 -1.83 -20.02 -17.36
N LEU A 54 -2.81 -19.68 -16.52
CA LEU A 54 -3.52 -20.65 -15.66
C LEU A 54 -4.19 -21.75 -16.50
N LYS A 55 -4.88 -21.35 -17.58
CA LYS A 55 -5.56 -22.29 -18.49
C LYS A 55 -4.59 -23.29 -19.11
N TYR A 56 -3.50 -22.83 -19.70
CA TYR A 56 -2.55 -23.71 -20.41
C TYR A 56 -1.67 -24.52 -19.47
N SER A 57 -1.35 -24.01 -18.29
CA SER A 57 -0.65 -24.76 -17.24
C SER A 57 -1.56 -25.75 -16.51
N LYS A 58 -2.88 -25.75 -16.80
CA LYS A 58 -3.89 -26.50 -16.05
C LYS A 58 -3.82 -26.28 -14.54
N SER A 59 -3.43 -25.08 -14.13
CA SER A 59 -3.32 -24.68 -12.73
C SER A 59 -4.67 -24.10 -12.28
N TYR A 60 -5.21 -24.65 -11.21
CA TYR A 60 -6.45 -24.19 -10.61
C TYR A 60 -6.17 -23.57 -9.25
N VAL A 61 -6.66 -22.35 -9.05
CA VAL A 61 -6.65 -21.70 -7.74
C VAL A 61 -8.05 -21.74 -7.14
N LYS A 62 -8.16 -21.97 -5.83
CA LYS A 62 -9.44 -22.09 -5.13
C LYS A 62 -9.92 -20.77 -4.55
N TYR A 63 -9.10 -19.74 -4.65
CA TYR A 63 -9.41 -18.39 -4.16
C TYR A 63 -9.66 -17.43 -5.32
N ASP A 64 -10.37 -16.35 -5.05
CA ASP A 64 -10.72 -15.37 -6.06
C ASP A 64 -9.52 -14.47 -6.42
N LEU A 65 -9.29 -14.32 -7.74
CA LEU A 65 -8.37 -13.34 -8.30
C LEU A 65 -9.17 -12.12 -8.77
N ILE A 66 -9.01 -11.00 -8.08
CA ILE A 66 -9.68 -9.75 -8.40
C ILE A 66 -8.72 -8.85 -9.16
N PHE A 67 -9.04 -8.58 -10.42
CA PHE A 67 -8.20 -7.77 -11.31
C PHE A 67 -8.68 -6.33 -11.36
N HIS A 68 -7.75 -5.40 -11.13
CA HIS A 68 -7.92 -3.95 -11.26
C HIS A 68 -7.02 -3.47 -12.39
N GLU A 69 -7.59 -3.41 -13.60
CA GLU A 69 -6.83 -3.02 -14.79
C GLU A 69 -6.72 -1.50 -14.89
N LEU A 70 -5.47 -1.02 -14.95
CA LEU A 70 -5.10 0.38 -14.99
C LEU A 70 -4.84 0.84 -16.42
N ASN A 71 -5.31 2.04 -16.79
CA ASN A 71 -5.10 2.61 -18.12
C ASN A 71 -4.99 4.15 -18.11
N SER A 72 -5.04 4.79 -16.94
CA SER A 72 -4.96 6.23 -16.82
C SER A 72 -3.54 6.74 -16.98
N LYS A 73 -3.40 7.86 -17.65
CA LYS A 73 -2.13 8.61 -17.78
C LYS A 73 -1.97 9.70 -16.72
N LYS A 74 -2.87 9.75 -15.75
CA LYS A 74 -2.82 10.67 -14.61
C LYS A 74 -2.64 9.88 -13.32
N SER A 75 -2.08 10.52 -12.31
CA SER A 75 -2.05 9.95 -10.96
C SER A 75 -3.46 9.77 -10.42
N GLU A 76 -3.77 8.58 -9.96
CA GLU A 76 -5.08 8.19 -9.43
C GLU A 76 -4.91 7.41 -8.14
N LEU A 77 -5.82 7.60 -7.20
CA LEU A 77 -5.98 6.74 -6.03
C LEU A 77 -6.60 5.41 -6.51
N ILE A 78 -5.85 4.33 -6.40
CA ILE A 78 -6.27 3.01 -6.90
C ILE A 78 -6.60 2.01 -5.79
N PHE A 79 -6.13 2.28 -4.58
CA PHE A 79 -6.42 1.47 -3.40
C PHE A 79 -6.39 2.33 -2.15
N GLU A 80 -7.29 2.05 -1.23
CA GLU A 80 -7.37 2.70 0.08
C GLU A 80 -7.99 1.74 1.09
N ASP A 81 -7.38 1.65 2.28
CA ASP A 81 -7.95 1.00 3.45
C ASP A 81 -7.80 1.88 4.71
N GLU A 82 -7.97 1.31 5.88
CA GLU A 82 -7.84 2.05 7.15
C GLU A 82 -6.40 2.50 7.45
N LYS A 83 -5.39 1.93 6.79
CA LYS A 83 -3.97 2.10 7.12
C LYS A 83 -3.15 2.73 6.01
N VAL A 84 -3.51 2.49 4.75
CA VAL A 84 -2.72 2.90 3.60
C VAL A 84 -3.59 3.36 2.44
N GLU A 85 -3.09 4.32 1.70
CA GLU A 85 -3.56 4.70 0.36
C GLU A 85 -2.47 4.45 -0.67
N VAL A 86 -2.86 4.03 -1.89
CA VAL A 86 -1.94 3.78 -2.99
C VAL A 86 -2.38 4.58 -4.22
N LEU A 87 -1.47 5.43 -4.70
CA LEU A 87 -1.67 6.21 -5.91
C LEU A 87 -0.75 5.70 -7.03
N THR A 88 -1.18 5.86 -8.27
CA THR A 88 -0.33 5.64 -9.43
C THR A 88 0.63 6.80 -9.64
N ILE A 89 1.84 6.49 -10.13
CA ILE A 89 2.82 7.45 -10.64
C ILE A 89 2.98 7.16 -12.13
N PRO A 90 2.36 7.94 -13.04
CA PRO A 90 2.48 7.70 -14.48
C PRO A 90 3.92 7.85 -14.94
N LEU A 91 4.49 6.79 -15.50
CA LEU A 91 5.86 6.74 -15.99
C LEU A 91 5.90 6.83 -17.53
N HIS A 92 7.08 7.09 -18.09
CA HIS A 92 7.29 7.18 -19.54
C HIS A 92 8.14 6.02 -20.03
N HIS A 93 7.50 5.03 -20.60
CA HIS A 93 8.13 3.86 -21.15
C HIS A 93 7.44 3.45 -22.46
N ARG A 94 8.04 2.56 -23.26
CA ARG A 94 7.49 2.08 -24.56
C ARG A 94 6.14 1.37 -24.43
N VAL A 95 5.84 0.83 -23.25
CA VAL A 95 4.53 0.27 -22.90
C VAL A 95 3.90 1.06 -21.78
N TYR A 96 2.60 0.91 -21.57
CA TYR A 96 1.93 1.53 -20.43
C TYR A 96 2.57 1.09 -19.12
N THR A 97 3.09 2.05 -18.36
CA THR A 97 3.86 1.81 -17.14
C THR A 97 3.44 2.80 -16.05
N ASN A 98 3.27 2.29 -14.84
CA ASN A 98 3.11 3.08 -13.64
C ASN A 98 4.15 2.71 -12.58
N GLY A 99 4.59 3.68 -11.83
CA GLY A 99 5.03 3.49 -10.45
C GLY A 99 3.85 3.56 -9.49
N PHE A 100 4.14 3.38 -8.21
CA PHE A 100 3.15 3.41 -7.14
C PHE A 100 3.66 4.21 -5.94
N LEU A 101 2.81 5.09 -5.42
CA LEU A 101 3.08 5.83 -4.20
C LEU A 101 2.20 5.26 -3.09
N PHE A 102 2.83 4.62 -2.12
CA PHE A 102 2.20 4.09 -0.91
C PHE A 102 2.32 5.13 0.19
N LYS A 103 1.22 5.46 0.83
CA LYS A 103 1.21 6.40 1.97
C LYS A 103 0.46 5.78 3.14
N GLU A 104 1.13 5.68 4.27
CA GLU A 104 0.44 5.32 5.50
C GLU A 104 -0.51 6.45 5.92
N LYS A 105 -1.67 6.08 6.42
CA LYS A 105 -2.58 7.01 7.08
C LYS A 105 -2.17 7.25 8.52
N GLU A 106 -2.61 8.37 9.07
CA GLU A 106 -2.38 8.66 10.47
C GLU A 106 -3.01 7.59 11.37
N ASN A 107 -2.19 7.05 12.25
CA ASN A 107 -2.67 6.11 13.25
C ASN A 107 -3.29 6.88 14.43
N SER A 108 -4.27 6.29 15.08
CA SER A 108 -4.78 6.81 16.34
C SER A 108 -3.72 6.75 17.44
N ARG A 109 -3.84 7.63 18.42
CA ARG A 109 -3.00 7.66 19.62
C ARG A 109 -3.03 6.32 20.36
N LYS A 110 -1.93 5.94 21.00
CA LYS A 110 -1.85 4.72 21.80
C LYS A 110 -2.25 5.03 23.24
N LEU A 111 -3.13 4.21 23.79
CA LEU A 111 -3.52 4.32 25.19
C LEU A 111 -2.35 4.00 26.11
N ASN A 112 -2.11 4.88 27.09
CA ASN A 112 -1.19 4.63 28.19
C ASN A 112 -1.94 3.95 29.34
N MET A 113 -2.05 2.61 29.27
CA MET A 113 -2.84 1.84 30.23
C MET A 113 -2.34 1.95 31.67
N SER A 114 -1.07 2.28 31.90
CA SER A 114 -0.51 2.48 33.25
C SER A 114 -1.04 3.78 33.88
N GLU A 115 -1.22 4.83 33.10
CA GLU A 115 -1.81 6.08 33.56
C GLU A 115 -3.35 5.99 33.67
N ILE A 116 -4.00 5.43 32.64
CA ILE A 116 -5.46 5.28 32.61
C ILE A 116 -5.97 4.53 33.85
N ARG A 117 -5.29 3.47 34.27
CA ARG A 117 -5.68 2.66 35.45
C ARG A 117 -5.65 3.43 36.80
N LYS A 118 -5.02 4.59 36.83
CA LYS A 118 -5.03 5.45 38.03
C LYS A 118 -6.36 6.18 38.19
N PHE A 119 -7.15 6.27 37.12
CA PHE A 119 -8.45 6.96 37.09
C PHE A 119 -9.57 5.95 36.91
N GLN A 120 -10.24 5.58 38.01
CA GLN A 120 -11.30 4.55 38.00
C GLN A 120 -12.53 4.95 37.18
N GLU A 121 -12.70 6.23 36.90
CA GLU A 121 -13.80 6.77 36.11
C GLU A 121 -13.62 6.58 34.61
N ILE A 122 -12.39 6.28 34.13
CA ILE A 122 -12.14 6.06 32.69
C ILE A 122 -12.50 4.62 32.34
N GLU A 123 -13.57 4.45 31.57
CA GLU A 123 -14.05 3.16 31.13
C GLU A 123 -13.64 2.84 29.67
N VAL A 124 -13.88 1.61 29.25
CA VAL A 124 -13.56 1.15 27.88
C VAL A 124 -14.29 1.98 26.80
N CYS A 125 -15.49 2.48 27.09
CA CYS A 125 -16.25 3.35 26.19
C CYS A 125 -15.53 4.67 25.89
N ASP A 126 -14.67 5.16 26.78
CA ASP A 126 -13.93 6.42 26.62
C ASP A 126 -12.69 6.26 25.74
N TYR A 127 -12.20 5.03 25.56
CA TYR A 127 -10.94 4.77 24.86
C TYR A 127 -10.91 5.31 23.44
N ASN A 128 -12.04 5.30 22.72
CA ASN A 128 -12.10 5.85 21.37
C ASN A 128 -11.93 7.38 21.36
N ASN A 129 -12.51 8.05 22.35
CA ASN A 129 -12.33 9.50 22.53
C ASN A 129 -10.88 9.85 22.86
N LEU A 130 -10.25 9.07 23.73
CA LEU A 130 -8.83 9.25 24.06
C LEU A 130 -7.93 9.02 22.85
N LYS A 131 -8.21 7.98 22.04
CA LYS A 131 -7.43 7.67 20.83
C LYS A 131 -7.50 8.74 19.75
N VAL A 132 -8.56 9.56 19.71
CA VAL A 132 -8.67 10.69 18.79
C VAL A 132 -8.20 12.01 19.39
N GLY A 133 -7.54 11.96 20.57
CA GLY A 133 -6.88 13.12 21.16
C GLY A 133 -7.77 13.96 22.11
N ARG A 134 -8.94 13.49 22.49
CA ARG A 134 -9.82 14.22 23.43
C ARG A 134 -9.34 14.05 24.86
N ASP A 135 -9.38 15.14 25.62
CA ASP A 135 -9.15 15.11 27.06
C ASP A 135 -10.32 14.40 27.79
N PHE A 136 -10.06 13.95 29.01
CA PHE A 136 -11.08 13.33 29.86
C PHE A 136 -11.44 14.24 31.05
N THR A 137 -12.72 14.45 31.31
CA THR A 137 -13.19 15.23 32.45
C THR A 137 -13.78 14.31 33.50
N LEU A 138 -13.21 14.35 34.71
CA LEU A 138 -13.69 13.61 35.88
C LEU A 138 -15.06 14.17 36.35
N THR A 139 -15.79 13.37 37.11
CA THR A 139 -17.05 13.80 37.74
C THR A 139 -16.86 14.99 38.71
N SER A 140 -15.65 15.18 39.25
CA SER A 140 -15.25 16.35 40.03
C SER A 140 -15.17 17.65 39.24
N GLY A 141 -15.20 17.58 37.87
CA GLY A 141 -14.97 18.70 36.97
C GLY A 141 -13.50 18.92 36.59
N GLU A 142 -12.58 18.17 37.15
CA GLU A 142 -11.15 18.21 36.78
C GLU A 142 -10.96 17.60 35.41
N THR A 143 -10.17 18.27 34.55
CA THR A 143 -9.85 17.77 33.19
C THR A 143 -8.46 17.17 33.19
N ILE A 144 -8.38 15.90 32.81
CA ILE A 144 -7.13 15.16 32.61
C ILE A 144 -6.72 15.29 31.12
N GLN A 145 -5.53 15.84 30.89
CA GLN A 145 -5.02 16.06 29.55
C GLN A 145 -4.79 14.73 28.82
N ASN A 146 -5.18 14.66 27.56
CA ASN A 146 -5.01 13.49 26.72
C ASN A 146 -3.55 13.04 26.62
N SER A 147 -2.59 13.97 26.60
CA SER A 147 -1.15 13.69 26.57
C SER A 147 -0.63 12.84 27.75
N LEU A 148 -1.32 12.89 28.90
CA LEU A 148 -1.04 12.02 30.04
C LEU A 148 -1.56 10.59 29.80
N LEU A 149 -2.75 10.49 29.24
CA LEU A 149 -3.48 9.23 29.05
C LEU A 149 -3.12 8.46 27.78
N THR A 150 -2.39 9.10 26.87
CA THR A 150 -2.05 8.53 25.57
C THR A 150 -0.63 8.88 25.13
N GLN A 151 -0.15 8.18 24.12
CA GLN A 151 1.10 8.47 23.43
C GLN A 151 0.82 8.81 21.97
N ASP A 152 1.60 9.75 21.41
CA ASP A 152 1.50 10.09 20.00
C ASP A 152 1.74 8.87 19.11
N PRO A 153 1.00 8.76 18.01
CA PRO A 153 1.26 7.73 17.01
C PRO A 153 2.63 7.96 16.34
N LYS A 154 3.16 6.91 15.75
CA LYS A 154 4.31 7.06 14.86
C LYS A 154 3.90 7.91 13.65
N LYS A 155 4.80 8.78 13.19
CA LYS A 155 4.62 9.54 11.96
C LYS A 155 4.31 8.56 10.80
N PRO A 156 3.27 8.82 10.00
CA PRO A 156 3.01 8.06 8.78
C PRO A 156 4.21 8.12 7.83
N MET A 157 4.52 6.99 7.21
CA MET A 157 5.61 6.87 6.25
C MET A 157 5.05 6.74 4.84
N SER A 158 5.82 7.15 3.86
CA SER A 158 5.50 7.02 2.45
C SER A 158 6.62 6.39 1.65
N TYR A 159 6.25 5.56 0.67
CA TYR A 159 7.17 4.87 -0.22
C TYR A 159 6.76 5.08 -1.66
N ALA A 160 7.65 5.63 -2.48
CA ALA A 160 7.47 5.74 -3.92
C ALA A 160 8.31 4.68 -4.63
N TYR A 161 7.66 3.88 -5.47
CA TYR A 161 8.28 2.92 -6.35
C TYR A 161 8.13 3.39 -7.80
N CYS A 162 9.23 3.77 -8.44
CA CYS A 162 9.31 4.14 -9.85
C CYS A 162 10.06 3.05 -10.60
N SER A 163 9.32 2.32 -11.45
CA SER A 163 9.85 1.29 -12.34
C SER A 163 10.49 1.92 -13.58
N ASP A 164 10.64 1.15 -14.65
CA ASP A 164 11.23 1.58 -15.91
C ASP A 164 10.60 2.87 -16.43
N THR A 165 11.43 3.87 -16.66
CA THR A 165 10.99 5.16 -17.17
C THR A 165 12.15 5.91 -17.82
N SER A 166 11.90 6.56 -18.95
CA SER A 166 12.80 7.63 -19.37
C SER A 166 12.62 8.86 -18.48
N TYR A 167 13.50 9.84 -18.61
CA TYR A 167 13.43 11.09 -17.85
C TYR A 167 12.04 11.71 -17.88
N LYS A 168 11.43 11.92 -16.72
CA LYS A 168 10.07 12.44 -16.58
C LYS A 168 9.94 13.37 -15.37
N PRO A 169 10.26 14.66 -15.55
CA PRO A 169 10.27 15.63 -14.43
C PRO A 169 8.89 15.83 -13.78
N ASP A 170 7.79 15.59 -14.51
CA ASP A 170 6.43 15.78 -14.00
C ASP A 170 6.13 14.93 -12.75
N ILE A 171 6.82 13.80 -12.59
CA ILE A 171 6.60 12.93 -11.43
C ILE A 171 7.19 13.49 -10.13
N VAL A 172 8.13 14.45 -10.22
CA VAL A 172 8.79 15.04 -9.04
C VAL A 172 7.76 15.60 -8.07
N GLU A 173 6.72 16.26 -8.55
CA GLU A 173 5.66 16.81 -7.69
C GLU A 173 4.90 15.72 -6.91
N ILE A 174 4.82 14.51 -7.47
CA ILE A 174 4.14 13.38 -6.83
C ILE A 174 5.04 12.75 -5.75
N ILE A 175 6.35 12.62 -6.03
CA ILE A 175 7.28 11.83 -5.22
C ILE A 175 8.14 12.65 -4.24
N LYS A 176 8.27 13.97 -4.41
CA LYS A 176 9.21 14.83 -3.66
C LYS A 176 9.12 14.81 -2.14
N LYS A 177 8.02 14.33 -1.57
CA LYS A 177 7.81 14.22 -0.13
C LYS A 177 7.78 12.79 0.37
N SER A 178 8.16 11.81 -0.46
CA SER A 178 8.23 10.42 -0.04
C SER A 178 9.37 10.22 0.96
N ASP A 179 9.10 9.46 2.01
CA ASP A 179 10.13 9.13 3.02
C ASP A 179 11.14 8.12 2.47
N LEU A 180 10.73 7.27 1.51
CA LEU A 180 11.59 6.35 0.78
C LEU A 180 11.23 6.38 -0.71
N LEU A 181 12.25 6.41 -1.56
CA LEU A 181 12.12 6.36 -3.02
C LEU A 181 12.95 5.20 -3.58
N TYR A 182 12.30 4.32 -4.34
CA TYR A 182 12.96 3.48 -5.33
C TYR A 182 12.74 4.10 -6.71
N HIS A 183 13.82 4.35 -7.45
CA HIS A 183 13.79 4.81 -8.83
C HIS A 183 14.81 4.03 -9.63
N GLU A 184 14.43 3.58 -10.82
CA GLU A 184 15.39 2.92 -11.71
C GLU A 184 16.55 3.86 -12.07
N SER A 185 17.69 3.28 -12.40
CA SER A 185 18.91 3.97 -12.79
C SER A 185 19.70 3.08 -13.74
N THR A 186 19.12 2.78 -14.91
CA THR A 186 19.67 1.84 -15.87
C THR A 186 20.86 2.41 -16.64
N PHE A 187 20.85 3.72 -16.94
CA PHE A 187 21.89 4.38 -17.70
C PHE A 187 22.63 5.44 -16.89
N LEU A 188 23.91 5.58 -17.14
CA LEU A 188 24.71 6.68 -16.63
C LEU A 188 24.48 7.95 -17.49
N SER A 189 24.87 9.12 -16.98
CA SER A 189 24.68 10.41 -17.65
C SER A 189 25.37 10.54 -19.00
N ASP A 190 26.39 9.69 -19.28
CA ASP A 190 27.08 9.62 -20.57
C ASP A 190 26.25 8.93 -21.67
N LYS A 191 25.06 8.42 -21.34
CA LYS A 191 24.16 7.72 -22.26
C LYS A 191 22.76 8.34 -22.30
N GLU A 192 22.65 9.63 -22.04
CA GLU A 192 21.37 10.37 -22.09
C GLU A 192 20.69 10.32 -23.46
N ASP A 193 21.43 10.09 -24.54
CA ASP A 193 20.95 10.11 -25.92
C ASP A 193 20.48 8.72 -26.43
N LEU A 194 20.47 7.69 -25.58
CA LEU A 194 20.02 6.34 -25.91
C LEU A 194 18.59 6.05 -25.38
#